data_e09fad5ed3ff5afedf36c62d9f3cba78
#
_entry.id   e09fad5ed3ff5afedf36c62d9f3cba78
#
_cell.length_a   1.000
_cell.length_b   1.000
_cell.length_c   1.000
_cell.angle_alpha   90.00
_cell.angle_beta   90.00
_cell.angle_gamma   90.00
#
_symmetry.space_group_name_H-M   'P 1'
#
loop_
_entity.id
_entity.type
_entity.pdbx_description
1 polymer ?
#
loop_
_entity_poly.entity_id
_entity_poly.type
_entity_poly.pdbx_seq_one_letter_code
_entity_poly.pdbx_strand_id
1 'polypeptide(L)'
;MLEDYSQNSSSSIKKFEEMLKTNVTYFFDAQEIEFIAQHYIDFGKINLAKKAVKIGNKQHPVNINFLLLKTEILILEDKLETADGILAIINRIEPNNLDAYIQKATILSKLKKHKKSIEILNKCLRYSEYKFEVWHLIALEFL
;
A
#
# COMPACT_ATOMS: atom_id res chain seq x y z
N MET A 1 19.53 11.09 14.04
CA MET A 1 18.38 11.17 13.09
C MET A 1 17.89 9.80 12.65
N LEU A 2 18.75 8.93 12.17
CA LEU A 2 18.38 7.55 11.81
C LEU A 2 18.08 6.68 13.06
N GLU A 3 18.73 6.91 14.16
CA GLU A 3 18.48 6.21 15.43
C GLU A 3 17.10 6.56 16.04
N ASP A 4 16.68 7.82 15.95
CA ASP A 4 15.36 8.25 16.41
C ASP A 4 14.22 7.62 15.57
N TYR A 5 14.44 7.48 14.28
CA TYR A 5 13.45 6.88 13.38
C TYR A 5 13.27 5.37 13.67
N SER A 6 14.35 4.66 13.92
CA SER A 6 14.32 3.23 14.24
C SER A 6 13.72 2.95 15.62
N GLN A 7 13.97 3.81 16.61
CA GLN A 7 13.40 3.69 17.96
C GLN A 7 11.90 3.97 17.98
N ASN A 8 11.44 5.00 17.25
CA ASN A 8 10.02 5.32 17.12
C ASN A 8 9.25 4.22 16.39
N SER A 9 9.81 3.66 15.33
CA SER A 9 9.22 2.57 14.58
C SER A 9 9.06 1.30 15.41
N SER A 10 10.10 0.93 16.15
CA SER A 10 10.07 -0.22 17.06
C SER A 10 9.06 -0.02 18.20
N SER A 11 8.94 1.21 18.71
CA SER A 11 7.97 1.57 19.76
C SER A 11 6.53 1.46 19.24
N SER A 12 6.25 1.90 18.01
CA SER A 12 4.92 1.80 17.39
C SER A 12 4.48 0.35 17.19
N ILE A 13 5.37 -0.52 16.72
CA ILE A 13 5.10 -1.94 16.56
C ILE A 13 4.78 -2.59 17.92
N LYS A 14 5.57 -2.31 18.95
CA LYS A 14 5.33 -2.82 20.31
C LYS A 14 3.97 -2.37 20.86
N LYS A 15 3.64 -1.11 20.68
CA LYS A 15 2.35 -0.54 21.08
C LYS A 15 1.19 -1.27 20.40
N PHE A 16 1.30 -1.55 19.10
CA PHE A 16 0.32 -2.29 18.36
C PHE A 16 0.18 -3.74 18.86
N GLU A 17 1.29 -4.42 19.10
CA GLU A 17 1.29 -5.78 19.63
C GLU A 17 0.70 -5.86 21.03
N GLU A 18 1.00 -4.88 21.91
CA GLU A 18 0.39 -4.77 23.23
C GLU A 18 -1.12 -4.57 23.14
N MET A 19 -1.57 -3.71 22.23
CA MET A 19 -3.00 -3.50 21.98
C MET A 19 -3.72 -4.79 21.59
N LEU A 20 -3.09 -5.63 20.76
CA LEU A 20 -3.67 -6.90 20.33
C LEU A 20 -3.85 -7.91 21.48
N LYS A 21 -3.11 -7.76 22.57
CA LYS A 21 -3.22 -8.59 23.77
C LYS A 21 -4.32 -8.12 24.72
N THR A 22 -4.88 -6.93 24.49
CA THR A 22 -5.91 -6.32 25.30
C THR A 22 -7.19 -6.17 24.53
N ASN A 23 -8.30 -5.85 25.20
CA ASN A 23 -9.57 -5.55 24.54
C ASN A 23 -9.75 -4.03 24.29
N VAL A 24 -8.67 -3.26 24.45
CA VAL A 24 -8.69 -1.79 24.30
C VAL A 24 -8.01 -1.42 23.00
N THR A 25 -8.70 -0.61 22.18
CA THR A 25 -8.12 -0.08 20.94
C THR A 25 -7.37 1.22 21.26
N TYR A 26 -6.08 1.25 20.95
CA TYR A 26 -5.26 2.45 21.09
C TYR A 26 -5.42 3.35 19.87
N PHE A 27 -5.23 4.65 20.06
CA PHE A 27 -5.17 5.60 18.95
C PHE A 27 -3.74 5.64 18.36
N PHE A 28 -3.68 5.68 17.03
CA PHE A 28 -2.44 5.81 16.28
C PHE A 28 -2.55 6.99 15.31
N ASP A 29 -1.45 7.75 15.15
CA ASP A 29 -1.36 8.70 14.06
C ASP A 29 -1.45 7.99 12.71
N ALA A 30 -1.92 8.68 11.67
CA ALA A 30 -2.05 8.10 10.34
C ALA A 30 -0.72 7.53 9.85
N GLN A 31 0.37 8.29 9.95
CA GLN A 31 1.70 7.83 9.54
C GLN A 31 2.19 6.65 10.36
N GLU A 32 1.91 6.63 11.66
CA GLU A 32 2.28 5.54 12.56
C GLU A 32 1.62 4.23 12.18
N ILE A 33 0.30 4.24 11.95
CA ILE A 33 -0.44 3.03 11.60
C ILE A 33 -0.17 2.59 10.15
N GLU A 34 0.10 3.52 9.23
CA GLU A 34 0.57 3.21 7.88
C GLU A 34 1.90 2.45 7.92
N PHE A 35 2.84 2.94 8.72
CA PHE A 35 4.13 2.29 8.92
C PHE A 35 3.95 0.87 9.48
N ILE A 36 3.11 0.70 10.49
CA ILE A 36 2.83 -0.61 11.09
C ILE A 36 2.27 -1.58 10.05
N ALA A 37 1.29 -1.14 9.26
CA ALA A 37 0.70 -1.95 8.20
C ALA A 37 1.73 -2.38 7.15
N GLN A 38 2.53 -1.43 6.66
CA GLN A 38 3.58 -1.71 5.68
C GLN A 38 4.64 -2.66 6.23
N HIS A 39 5.04 -2.48 7.47
CA HIS A 39 5.97 -3.38 8.15
C HIS A 39 5.48 -4.84 8.11
N TYR A 40 4.22 -5.07 8.45
CA TYR A 40 3.68 -6.42 8.44
C TYR A 40 3.50 -6.97 7.02
N ILE A 41 3.19 -6.13 6.03
CA ILE A 41 3.18 -6.54 4.62
C ILE A 41 4.57 -7.00 4.19
N ASP A 42 5.59 -6.22 4.48
CA ASP A 42 6.99 -6.48 4.07
C ASP A 42 7.53 -7.76 4.71
N PHE A 43 7.10 -8.08 5.92
CA PHE A 43 7.46 -9.31 6.62
C PHE A 43 6.53 -10.50 6.34
N GLY A 44 5.58 -10.36 5.42
CA GLY A 44 4.67 -11.43 5.05
C GLY A 44 3.59 -11.76 6.09
N LYS A 45 3.45 -10.94 7.12
CA LYS A 45 2.43 -11.11 8.19
C LYS A 45 1.12 -10.45 7.79
N ILE A 46 0.48 -10.99 6.76
CA ILE A 46 -0.68 -10.38 6.11
C ILE A 46 -1.88 -10.20 7.06
N ASN A 47 -2.13 -11.14 7.94
CA ASN A 47 -3.25 -11.03 8.89
C ASN A 47 -3.07 -9.85 9.86
N LEU A 48 -1.85 -9.61 10.33
CA LEU A 48 -1.54 -8.45 11.17
C LEU A 48 -1.64 -7.15 10.38
N ALA A 49 -1.18 -7.15 9.12
CA ALA A 49 -1.33 -6.02 8.22
C ALA A 49 -2.80 -5.65 8.02
N LYS A 50 -3.67 -6.64 7.80
CA LYS A 50 -5.11 -6.42 7.67
C LYS A 50 -5.71 -5.77 8.91
N LYS A 51 -5.31 -6.21 10.10
CA LYS A 51 -5.76 -5.62 11.36
C LYS A 51 -5.31 -4.16 11.48
N ALA A 52 -4.07 -3.88 11.14
CA ALA A 52 -3.54 -2.52 11.15
C ALA A 52 -4.29 -1.60 10.17
N VAL A 53 -4.51 -2.05 8.94
CA VAL A 53 -5.26 -1.30 7.93
C VAL A 53 -6.70 -1.04 8.38
N LYS A 54 -7.35 -2.03 8.97
CA LYS A 54 -8.72 -1.88 9.49
C LYS A 54 -8.80 -0.81 10.57
N ILE A 55 -7.85 -0.82 11.51
CA ILE A 55 -7.77 0.19 12.57
C ILE A 55 -7.48 1.56 11.97
N GLY A 56 -6.51 1.64 11.07
CA GLY A 56 -6.15 2.89 10.39
C GLY A 56 -7.34 3.50 9.64
N ASN A 57 -8.04 2.71 8.87
CA ASN A 57 -9.20 3.17 8.11
C ASN A 57 -10.36 3.62 9.03
N LYS A 58 -10.52 2.99 10.18
CA LYS A 58 -11.53 3.38 11.18
C LYS A 58 -11.18 4.68 11.88
N GLN A 59 -9.90 4.88 12.22
CA GLN A 59 -9.42 6.08 12.91
C GLN A 59 -9.21 7.27 11.97
N HIS A 60 -8.91 7.02 10.70
CA HIS A 60 -8.62 8.02 9.66
C HIS A 60 -9.42 7.74 8.38
N PRO A 61 -10.76 7.86 8.40
CA PRO A 61 -11.63 7.35 7.34
C PRO A 61 -11.49 8.04 5.98
N VAL A 62 -10.91 9.24 5.92
CA VAL A 62 -10.71 9.98 4.65
C VAL A 62 -9.32 9.82 4.07
N ASN A 63 -8.47 9.02 4.69
CA ASN A 63 -7.09 8.83 4.26
C ASN A 63 -7.01 7.73 3.19
N ILE A 64 -6.69 8.13 1.96
CA ILE A 64 -6.57 7.24 0.80
C ILE A 64 -5.47 6.19 0.96
N ASN A 65 -4.43 6.49 1.76
CA ASN A 65 -3.31 5.57 1.95
C ASN A 65 -3.77 4.22 2.54
N PHE A 66 -4.81 4.20 3.35
CA PHE A 66 -5.36 2.94 3.88
C PHE A 66 -6.10 2.14 2.79
N LEU A 67 -6.71 2.80 1.81
CA LEU A 67 -7.27 2.12 0.64
C LEU A 67 -6.17 1.54 -0.24
N LEU A 68 -5.06 2.27 -0.43
CA LEU A 68 -3.89 1.78 -1.16
C LEU A 68 -3.25 0.58 -0.48
N LEU A 69 -3.09 0.61 0.84
CA LEU A 69 -2.57 -0.52 1.62
C LEU A 69 -3.50 -1.74 1.53
N LYS A 70 -4.81 -1.52 1.60
CA LYS A 70 -5.78 -2.59 1.42
C LYS A 70 -5.69 -3.22 0.03
N THR A 71 -5.52 -2.40 -0.99
CA THR A 71 -5.35 -2.87 -2.37
C THR A 71 -4.07 -3.70 -2.52
N GLU A 72 -2.96 -3.25 -1.94
CA GLU A 72 -1.70 -3.99 -1.93
C GLU A 72 -1.87 -5.38 -1.31
N ILE A 73 -2.54 -5.47 -0.17
CA ILE A 73 -2.84 -6.74 0.48
C ILE A 73 -3.69 -7.64 -0.43
N LEU A 74 -4.71 -7.09 -1.06
CA LEU A 74 -5.58 -7.85 -1.97
C LEU A 74 -4.81 -8.39 -3.18
N ILE A 75 -3.89 -7.61 -3.72
CA ILE A 75 -3.01 -8.04 -4.83
C ILE A 75 -2.12 -9.20 -4.36
N LEU A 76 -1.55 -9.12 -3.16
CA LEU A 76 -0.74 -10.20 -2.58
C LEU A 76 -1.55 -11.48 -2.34
N GLU A 77 -2.82 -11.35 -2.01
CA GLU A 77 -3.74 -12.48 -1.86
C GLU A 77 -4.35 -12.96 -3.18
N ASP A 78 -3.94 -12.38 -4.31
CA ASP A 78 -4.43 -12.68 -5.65
C ASP A 78 -5.93 -12.38 -5.86
N LYS A 79 -6.47 -11.49 -5.06
CA LYS A 79 -7.85 -10.99 -5.18
C LYS A 79 -7.90 -9.77 -6.10
N LEU A 80 -7.54 -9.98 -7.37
CA LEU A 80 -7.27 -8.90 -8.32
C LEU A 80 -8.51 -8.10 -8.70
N GLU A 81 -9.67 -8.75 -8.82
CA GLU A 81 -10.92 -8.08 -9.17
C GLU A 81 -11.37 -7.11 -8.07
N THR A 82 -11.32 -7.55 -6.82
CA THR A 82 -11.64 -6.71 -5.65
C THR A 82 -10.66 -5.53 -5.55
N ALA A 83 -9.37 -5.79 -5.74
CA ALA A 83 -8.34 -4.76 -5.75
C ALA A 83 -8.61 -3.71 -6.83
N ASP A 84 -8.94 -4.14 -8.05
CA ASP A 84 -9.24 -3.23 -9.15
C ASP A 84 -10.47 -2.35 -8.87
N GLY A 85 -11.47 -2.90 -8.21
CA GLY A 85 -12.63 -2.13 -7.75
C GLY A 85 -12.27 -1.01 -6.79
N ILE A 86 -11.35 -1.24 -5.84
CA ILE A 86 -10.87 -0.21 -4.92
C ILE A 86 -10.04 0.84 -5.66
N LEU A 87 -9.21 0.42 -6.60
CA LEU A 87 -8.43 1.36 -7.43
C LEU A 87 -9.33 2.29 -8.25
N ALA A 88 -10.47 1.80 -8.74
CA ALA A 88 -11.45 2.63 -9.42
C ALA A 88 -12.02 3.72 -8.49
N ILE A 89 -12.25 3.39 -7.22
CA ILE A 89 -12.69 4.37 -6.20
C ILE A 89 -11.60 5.42 -5.97
N ILE A 90 -10.37 4.99 -5.77
CA ILE A 90 -9.22 5.89 -5.57
C ILE A 90 -9.07 6.83 -6.77
N ASN A 91 -9.19 6.31 -7.99
CA ASN A 91 -9.06 7.09 -9.21
C ASN A 91 -10.13 8.18 -9.35
N ARG A 92 -11.32 7.98 -8.78
CA ARG A 92 -12.37 9.02 -8.76
C ARG A 92 -12.04 10.14 -7.78
N ILE A 93 -11.39 9.82 -6.68
CA ILE A 93 -11.04 10.78 -5.62
C ILE A 93 -9.75 11.52 -5.98
N GLU A 94 -8.74 10.79 -6.42
CA GLU A 94 -7.42 11.31 -6.83
C GLU A 94 -7.03 10.75 -8.20
N PRO A 95 -7.44 11.38 -9.31
CA PRO A 95 -7.22 10.85 -10.67
C PRO A 95 -5.75 10.67 -11.07
N ASN A 96 -4.83 11.37 -10.40
CA ASN A 96 -3.40 11.34 -10.70
C ASN A 96 -2.57 10.70 -9.58
N ASN A 97 -3.17 9.84 -8.77
CA ASN A 97 -2.44 9.13 -7.72
C ASN A 97 -1.49 8.11 -8.35
N LEU A 98 -0.19 8.34 -8.19
CA LEU A 98 0.86 7.51 -8.80
C LEU A 98 0.90 6.09 -8.23
N ASP A 99 0.71 5.95 -6.92
CA ASP A 99 0.69 4.64 -6.27
C ASP A 99 -0.46 3.78 -6.81
N ALA A 100 -1.62 4.39 -7.07
CA ALA A 100 -2.75 3.72 -7.68
C ALA A 100 -2.43 3.23 -9.10
N TYR A 101 -1.74 4.04 -9.90
CA TYR A 101 -1.29 3.62 -11.24
C TYR A 101 -0.30 2.45 -11.17
N ILE A 102 0.66 2.50 -10.25
CA ILE A 102 1.63 1.41 -10.06
C ILE A 102 0.92 0.12 -9.66
N GLN A 103 -0.03 0.19 -8.75
CA GLN A 103 -0.82 -0.97 -8.34
C GLN A 103 -1.68 -1.52 -9.50
N LYS A 104 -2.27 -0.65 -10.31
CA LYS A 104 -3.00 -1.06 -11.51
C LYS A 104 -2.10 -1.77 -12.51
N ALA A 105 -0.91 -1.25 -12.73
CA ALA A 105 0.09 -1.89 -13.59
C ALA A 105 0.48 -3.27 -13.06
N THR A 106 0.62 -3.41 -11.73
CA THR A 106 0.91 -4.70 -11.09
C THR A 106 -0.21 -5.72 -11.34
N ILE A 107 -1.46 -5.30 -11.22
CA ILE A 107 -2.61 -6.17 -11.54
C ILE A 107 -2.57 -6.62 -12.99
N LEU A 108 -2.34 -5.70 -13.91
CA LEU A 108 -2.26 -6.00 -15.35
C LEU A 108 -1.10 -6.96 -15.66
N SER A 109 0.03 -6.78 -15.01
CA SER A 109 1.18 -7.68 -15.12
C SER A 109 0.83 -9.11 -14.67
N LYS A 110 0.18 -9.24 -13.51
CA LYS A 110 -0.27 -10.54 -13.00
C LYS A 110 -1.28 -11.22 -13.95
N LEU A 111 -2.09 -10.44 -14.64
CA LEU A 111 -3.02 -10.93 -15.67
C LEU A 111 -2.36 -11.17 -17.03
N LYS A 112 -1.03 -11.05 -17.12
CA LYS A 112 -0.24 -11.19 -18.36
C LYS A 112 -0.58 -10.15 -19.44
N LYS A 113 -1.15 -9.02 -19.04
CA LYS A 113 -1.47 -7.89 -19.93
C LYS A 113 -0.30 -6.88 -19.94
N HIS A 114 0.87 -7.32 -20.39
CA HIS A 114 2.12 -6.57 -20.28
C HIS A 114 2.12 -5.25 -21.04
N LYS A 115 1.50 -5.20 -22.23
CA LYS A 115 1.39 -3.95 -23.02
C LYS A 115 0.62 -2.87 -22.28
N LYS A 116 -0.53 -3.24 -21.70
CA LYS A 116 -1.35 -2.30 -20.92
C LYS A 116 -0.65 -1.84 -19.64
N SER A 117 0.08 -2.75 -18.99
CA SER A 117 0.91 -2.41 -17.84
C SER A 117 1.95 -1.36 -18.19
N ILE A 118 2.69 -1.55 -19.29
CA ILE A 118 3.70 -0.59 -19.77
C ILE A 118 3.06 0.76 -20.11
N GLU A 119 1.89 0.79 -20.75
CA GLU A 119 1.19 2.04 -21.06
C GLU A 119 0.88 2.86 -19.81
N ILE A 120 0.43 2.20 -18.73
CA ILE A 120 0.15 2.86 -17.45
C ILE A 120 1.44 3.33 -16.78
N LEU A 121 2.50 2.52 -16.78
CA LEU A 121 3.79 2.89 -16.22
C LEU A 121 4.42 4.08 -16.97
N ASN A 122 4.25 4.14 -18.29
CA ASN A 122 4.69 5.29 -19.09
C ASN A 122 3.96 6.58 -18.72
N LYS A 123 2.68 6.50 -18.35
CA LYS A 123 1.96 7.67 -17.81
C LYS A 123 2.56 8.12 -16.49
N CYS A 124 2.95 7.18 -15.62
CA CYS A 124 3.62 7.50 -14.35
C CYS A 124 4.93 8.26 -14.55
N LEU A 125 5.71 7.94 -15.59
CA LEU A 125 6.98 8.64 -15.89
C LEU A 125 6.80 10.13 -16.15
N ARG A 126 5.65 10.55 -16.66
CA ARG A 126 5.38 11.97 -16.97
C ARG A 126 5.16 12.82 -15.71
N TYR A 127 4.72 12.19 -14.62
CA TYR A 127 4.28 12.88 -13.40
C TYR A 127 5.10 12.50 -12.16
N SER A 128 6.12 11.63 -12.32
CA SER A 128 6.79 11.02 -11.18
C SER A 128 8.17 11.60 -10.92
N GLU A 129 8.45 11.89 -9.65
CA GLU A 129 9.79 12.08 -9.12
C GLU A 129 10.52 10.73 -9.00
N TYR A 130 9.81 9.63 -9.07
CA TYR A 130 10.31 8.25 -8.92
C TYR A 130 10.58 7.57 -10.27
N LYS A 131 11.15 8.29 -11.23
CA LYS A 131 11.41 7.78 -12.57
C LYS A 131 12.21 6.47 -12.61
N PHE A 132 13.16 6.33 -11.69
CA PHE A 132 14.02 5.15 -11.63
C PHE A 132 13.22 3.89 -11.28
N GLU A 133 12.35 3.97 -10.27
CA GLU A 133 11.50 2.86 -9.84
C GLU A 133 10.52 2.45 -10.94
N VAL A 134 9.93 3.42 -11.63
CA VAL A 134 9.01 3.15 -12.73
C VAL A 134 9.75 2.50 -13.91
N TRP A 135 10.96 2.96 -14.25
CA TRP A 135 11.78 2.32 -15.26
C TRP A 135 12.13 0.88 -14.91
N HIS A 136 12.41 0.60 -13.66
CA HIS A 136 12.66 -0.76 -13.19
C HIS A 136 11.44 -1.67 -13.38
N LEU A 137 10.26 -1.17 -13.04
CA LEU A 137 9.00 -1.90 -13.24
C LEU A 137 8.71 -2.17 -14.72
N ILE A 138 8.96 -1.17 -15.58
CA ILE A 138 8.82 -1.34 -17.04
C ILE A 138 9.78 -2.43 -17.54
N ALA A 139 11.03 -2.40 -17.09
CA ALA A 139 12.02 -3.39 -17.49
C ALA A 139 11.60 -4.82 -17.13
N LEU A 140 10.97 -5.03 -15.96
CA LEU A 140 10.46 -6.33 -15.55
C LEU A 140 9.37 -6.88 -16.48
N GLU A 141 8.59 -5.99 -17.15
CA GLU A 141 7.55 -6.41 -18.09
C GLU A 141 8.11 -7.03 -19.37
N PHE A 142 9.37 -6.77 -19.70
CA PHE A 142 10.05 -7.34 -20.88
C PHE A 142 10.75 -8.67 -20.61
N LEU A 143 10.80 -9.12 -19.37
CA LEU A 143 11.39 -10.42 -19.01
C LEU A 143 10.34 -11.53 -19.10
#